data_5b3cd8034d8fe43e1e09ec69a64d5219
#
_entry.id   5b3cd8034d8fe43e1e09ec69a64d5219
#
_cell.length_a   1.000
_cell.length_b   1.000
_cell.length_c   1.000
_cell.angle_alpha   90.00
_cell.angle_beta   90.00
_cell.angle_gamma   90.00
#
_symmetry.space_group_name_H-M   'P 1'
#
loop_
_entity.id
_entity.type
_entity.pdbx_description
1 polymer ?
#
loop_
_entity_poly.entity_id
_entity_poly.type
_entity_poly.pdbx_seq_one_letter_code
_entity_poly.pdbx_strand_id
1 'polypeptide(L)'
;SSRTNGNDWVRPDDPTPATDYWDTRSLPYNLNVYASAGDSIPLPDGTTTSTVAAVTGTPEARAQAVAALTAASADYAGLTIDFEGLKGDTIKQNYVTFLKELDAALPQGKTLYVCVQPDTWYTGFDYRGIGEAADKVILMAHDYQWTSVPDSYVGTTNTDSPVTPFASVYEALRDLTDPATGVADRSKLALQISFGSAGFHVDGEDRLLETTIYH
;
A
#
# COMPACT_ATOMS: atom_id res chain seq x y z
N SER A 1 -18.69 -12.14 -14.77
CA SER A 1 -17.50 -12.77 -14.20
C SER A 1 -17.73 -13.08 -12.73
N SER A 2 -17.30 -14.22 -12.29
CA SER A 2 -17.33 -14.62 -10.88
C SER A 2 -15.91 -14.71 -10.35
N ARG A 3 -15.71 -14.45 -9.07
CA ARG A 3 -14.43 -14.60 -8.42
C ARG A 3 -14.40 -15.91 -7.66
N THR A 4 -13.40 -16.74 -7.95
CA THR A 4 -13.12 -17.96 -7.21
C THR A 4 -11.76 -17.83 -6.51
N ASN A 5 -11.60 -18.39 -5.34
CA ASN A 5 -10.34 -18.39 -4.56
C ASN A 5 -9.70 -17.02 -4.31
N GLY A 6 -10.52 -16.03 -3.97
CA GLY A 6 -9.99 -14.73 -3.55
C GLY A 6 -9.40 -13.86 -4.66
N ASN A 7 -8.61 -14.37 -5.59
CA ASN A 7 -7.91 -13.59 -6.61
C ASN A 7 -8.21 -13.98 -8.06
N ASP A 8 -8.87 -15.13 -8.29
CA ASP A 8 -9.12 -15.61 -9.63
C ASP A 8 -10.47 -15.11 -10.15
N TRP A 9 -10.45 -14.45 -11.30
CA TRP A 9 -11.64 -14.07 -12.03
C TRP A 9 -11.89 -15.09 -13.14
N VAL A 10 -12.93 -15.89 -12.99
CA VAL A 10 -13.36 -16.85 -14.01
C VAL A 10 -14.58 -16.28 -14.73
N ARG A 11 -14.54 -16.29 -16.06
CA ARG A 11 -15.72 -15.98 -16.86
C ARG A 11 -16.70 -17.14 -16.74
N PRO A 12 -18.00 -16.90 -16.57
CA PRO A 12 -18.99 -17.97 -16.47
C PRO A 12 -19.04 -18.89 -17.70
N ASP A 13 -18.59 -18.40 -18.83
CA ASP A 13 -18.54 -19.06 -20.13
C ASP A 13 -17.14 -19.60 -20.50
N ASP A 14 -16.15 -19.44 -19.60
CA ASP A 14 -14.80 -19.97 -19.82
C ASP A 14 -14.77 -21.46 -19.40
N PRO A 15 -14.60 -22.39 -20.34
CA PRO A 15 -14.54 -23.81 -20.04
C PRO A 15 -13.21 -24.26 -19.42
N THR A 16 -12.21 -23.36 -19.33
CA THR A 16 -10.88 -23.68 -18.78
C THR A 16 -10.96 -23.69 -17.26
N PRO A 17 -10.69 -24.81 -16.59
CA PRO A 17 -10.61 -24.82 -15.14
C PRO A 17 -9.57 -23.80 -14.65
N ALA A 18 -9.89 -23.03 -13.63
CA ALA A 18 -8.99 -22.02 -13.07
C ALA A 18 -7.63 -22.62 -12.66
N THR A 19 -7.60 -23.86 -12.25
CA THR A 19 -6.41 -24.63 -11.88
C THR A 19 -5.45 -24.86 -13.05
N ASP A 20 -5.94 -25.10 -14.26
CA ASP A 20 -5.07 -25.39 -15.40
C ASP A 20 -4.34 -24.17 -15.96
N TYR A 21 -4.83 -22.98 -15.63
CA TYR A 21 -4.22 -21.74 -16.11
C TYR A 21 -3.01 -21.32 -15.25
N TRP A 22 -2.99 -21.65 -13.97
CA TRP A 22 -2.01 -21.16 -13.00
C TRP A 22 -0.94 -22.19 -12.62
N ASP A 23 -1.22 -23.49 -12.75
CA ASP A 23 -0.36 -24.57 -12.25
C ASP A 23 0.94 -24.79 -13.05
N THR A 24 1.16 -24.10 -14.17
CA THR A 24 2.31 -24.37 -15.05
C THR A 24 3.15 -23.16 -15.42
N ARG A 25 2.89 -21.96 -14.85
CA ARG A 25 3.59 -20.72 -15.21
C ARG A 25 4.03 -19.96 -13.98
N SER A 26 5.24 -19.38 -14.04
CA SER A 26 5.58 -18.26 -13.18
C SER A 26 4.59 -17.13 -13.43
N LEU A 27 3.99 -16.61 -12.38
CA LEU A 27 3.01 -15.55 -12.47
C LEU A 27 3.71 -14.24 -12.91
N PRO A 28 3.18 -13.54 -13.94
CA PRO A 28 3.83 -12.37 -14.53
C PRO A 28 3.70 -11.10 -13.67
N TYR A 29 3.27 -11.21 -12.42
CA TYR A 29 3.08 -10.11 -11.48
C TYR A 29 3.73 -10.40 -10.14
N ASN A 30 3.93 -9.35 -9.35
CA ASN A 30 4.49 -9.46 -8.01
C ASN A 30 3.45 -9.96 -7.01
N LEU A 31 3.91 -10.75 -6.03
CA LEU A 31 3.12 -11.06 -4.84
C LEU A 31 3.00 -9.80 -3.98
N ASN A 32 1.77 -9.36 -3.69
CA ASN A 32 1.54 -8.24 -2.77
C ASN A 32 1.62 -8.71 -1.31
N VAL A 33 2.40 -8.00 -0.50
CA VAL A 33 2.65 -8.31 0.91
C VAL A 33 2.25 -7.11 1.75
N TYR A 34 1.09 -7.21 2.39
CA TYR A 34 0.55 -6.15 3.25
C TYR A 34 0.92 -6.35 4.71
N ALA A 35 1.25 -5.25 5.40
CA ALA A 35 1.32 -5.18 6.86
C ALA A 35 0.99 -3.76 7.34
N SER A 36 0.48 -3.65 8.57
CA SER A 36 0.13 -2.36 9.17
C SER A 36 1.04 -2.03 10.36
N ALA A 37 1.42 -0.77 10.48
CA ALA A 37 2.04 -0.23 11.68
C ALA A 37 1.00 0.27 12.70
N GLY A 38 -0.28 0.29 12.31
CA GLY A 38 -1.41 0.70 13.17
C GLY A 38 -2.15 -0.45 13.84
N ASP A 39 -1.82 -1.71 13.51
CA ASP A 39 -2.40 -2.88 14.14
C ASP A 39 -1.79 -3.16 15.52
N SER A 40 -2.35 -4.12 16.25
CA SER A 40 -1.89 -4.48 17.58
C SER A 40 -1.90 -5.99 17.74
N ILE A 41 -0.71 -6.59 17.72
CA ILE A 41 -0.52 -8.03 17.97
C ILE A 41 0.06 -8.26 19.37
N PRO A 42 -0.46 -9.26 20.12
CA PRO A 42 0.00 -9.54 21.48
C PRO A 42 1.36 -10.24 21.45
N LEU A 43 2.23 -9.88 22.39
CA LEU A 43 3.51 -10.52 22.64
C LEU A 43 3.42 -11.46 23.87
N PRO A 44 4.31 -12.46 23.98
CA PRO A 44 4.32 -13.43 25.10
C PRO A 44 4.51 -12.78 26.48
N ASP A 45 5.10 -11.61 26.57
CA ASP A 45 5.29 -10.85 27.80
C ASP A 45 4.08 -10.00 28.21
N GLY A 46 2.97 -10.08 27.46
CA GLY A 46 1.74 -9.35 27.71
C GLY A 46 1.71 -7.92 27.14
N THR A 47 2.77 -7.49 26.48
CA THR A 47 2.78 -6.23 25.70
C THR A 47 2.21 -6.44 24.30
N THR A 48 2.10 -5.36 23.53
CA THR A 48 1.66 -5.41 22.14
C THR A 48 2.69 -4.76 21.23
N THR A 49 2.69 -5.18 19.97
CA THR A 49 3.48 -4.56 18.90
C THR A 49 2.65 -4.50 17.63
N SER A 50 3.07 -3.76 16.61
CA SER A 50 2.47 -3.82 15.29
C SER A 50 3.13 -4.91 14.43
N THR A 51 2.41 -5.38 13.39
CA THR A 51 2.98 -6.35 12.44
C THR A 51 4.25 -5.81 11.80
N VAL A 52 4.26 -4.55 11.37
CA VAL A 52 5.46 -3.92 10.79
C VAL A 52 6.63 -3.92 11.77
N ALA A 53 6.39 -3.52 13.04
CA ALA A 53 7.44 -3.49 14.05
C ALA A 53 7.94 -4.89 14.41
N ALA A 54 7.05 -5.89 14.47
CA ALA A 54 7.42 -7.28 14.70
C ALA A 54 8.31 -7.85 13.59
N VAL A 55 8.02 -7.51 12.34
CA VAL A 55 8.77 -7.99 11.17
C VAL A 55 10.10 -7.26 11.00
N THR A 56 10.15 -5.94 11.26
CA THR A 56 11.33 -5.13 10.94
C THR A 56 12.21 -4.79 12.14
N GLY A 57 11.73 -5.00 13.38
CA GLY A 57 12.28 -4.43 14.59
C GLY A 57 13.61 -5.00 15.03
N THR A 58 13.91 -6.26 14.75
CA THR A 58 15.18 -6.91 15.13
C THR A 58 15.84 -7.60 13.93
N PRO A 59 17.18 -7.79 13.96
CA PRO A 59 17.87 -8.50 12.88
C PRO A 59 17.33 -9.92 12.66
N GLU A 60 16.99 -10.63 13.73
CA GLU A 60 16.47 -12.00 13.70
C GLU A 60 15.08 -12.04 13.04
N ALA A 61 14.20 -11.12 13.40
CA ALA A 61 12.86 -11.01 12.82
C ALA A 61 12.95 -10.66 11.32
N ARG A 62 13.82 -9.71 10.94
CA ARG A 62 14.04 -9.37 9.53
C ARG A 62 14.58 -10.56 8.74
N ALA A 63 15.57 -11.28 9.27
CA ALA A 63 16.13 -12.46 8.61
C ALA A 63 15.07 -13.55 8.37
N GLN A 64 14.18 -13.79 9.34
CA GLN A 64 13.06 -14.73 9.19
C GLN A 64 12.05 -14.26 8.14
N ALA A 65 11.67 -12.99 8.17
CA ALA A 65 10.74 -12.42 7.20
C ALA A 65 11.31 -12.43 5.78
N VAL A 66 12.56 -12.03 5.61
CA VAL A 66 13.28 -12.06 4.33
C VAL A 66 13.31 -13.48 3.75
N ALA A 67 13.67 -14.47 4.55
CA ALA A 67 13.70 -15.87 4.11
C ALA A 67 12.30 -16.36 3.68
N ALA A 68 11.27 -16.07 4.46
CA ALA A 68 9.89 -16.45 4.16
C ALA A 68 9.37 -15.78 2.88
N LEU A 69 9.59 -14.47 2.72
CA LEU A 69 9.13 -13.70 1.56
C LEU A 69 9.88 -14.10 0.28
N THR A 70 11.20 -14.33 0.38
CA THR A 70 11.99 -14.84 -0.75
C THR A 70 11.46 -16.19 -1.22
N ALA A 71 11.16 -17.11 -0.29
CA ALA A 71 10.56 -18.40 -0.62
C ALA A 71 9.16 -18.24 -1.25
N ALA A 72 8.31 -17.38 -0.69
CA ALA A 72 6.97 -17.11 -1.21
C ALA A 72 6.96 -16.49 -2.62
N SER A 73 8.03 -15.76 -2.98
CA SER A 73 8.16 -15.13 -4.30
C SER A 73 8.48 -16.10 -5.44
N ALA A 74 8.71 -17.39 -5.16
CA ALA A 74 9.25 -18.36 -6.13
C ALA A 74 8.48 -18.38 -7.46
N ASP A 75 7.16 -18.41 -7.39
CA ASP A 75 6.26 -18.49 -8.56
C ASP A 75 5.85 -17.13 -9.13
N TYR A 76 6.26 -16.02 -8.51
CA TYR A 76 5.89 -14.65 -8.89
C TYR A 76 7.03 -13.92 -9.61
N ALA A 77 6.72 -12.82 -10.29
CA ALA A 77 7.72 -11.95 -10.90
C ALA A 77 8.62 -11.25 -9.85
N GLY A 78 8.14 -11.13 -8.63
CA GLY A 78 8.83 -10.53 -7.51
C GLY A 78 7.88 -10.27 -6.35
N LEU A 79 8.18 -9.24 -5.56
CA LEU A 79 7.39 -8.82 -4.41
C LEU A 79 6.95 -7.36 -4.56
N THR A 80 5.75 -7.06 -4.08
CA THR A 80 5.31 -5.69 -3.80
C THR A 80 5.08 -5.58 -2.30
N ILE A 81 5.89 -4.76 -1.62
CA ILE A 81 5.78 -4.52 -0.18
C ILE A 81 4.85 -3.34 0.04
N ASP A 82 3.75 -3.61 0.71
CA ASP A 82 2.66 -2.68 0.99
C ASP A 82 2.49 -2.55 2.51
N PHE A 83 3.51 -1.92 3.15
CA PHE A 83 3.51 -1.67 4.59
C PHE A 83 3.00 -0.27 4.84
N GLU A 84 1.94 -0.16 5.64
CA GLU A 84 1.20 1.08 5.83
C GLU A 84 1.28 1.62 7.27
N GLY A 85 0.97 2.91 7.42
CA GLY A 85 0.83 3.56 8.70
C GLY A 85 2.15 3.84 9.42
N LEU A 86 3.28 3.86 8.72
CA LEU A 86 4.61 4.01 9.29
C LEU A 86 4.80 5.40 9.91
N LYS A 87 5.22 5.43 11.20
CA LYS A 87 5.48 6.67 11.93
C LYS A 87 6.74 6.55 12.80
N GLY A 88 7.53 7.63 12.82
CA GLY A 88 8.70 7.77 13.68
C GLY A 88 9.98 7.18 13.09
N ASP A 89 11.12 7.68 13.61
CA ASP A 89 12.44 7.43 13.03
C ASP A 89 12.91 5.98 13.16
N THR A 90 12.55 5.30 14.25
CA THR A 90 12.94 3.90 14.46
C THR A 90 12.31 2.99 13.42
N ILE A 91 11.02 3.15 13.15
CA ILE A 91 10.32 2.36 12.12
C ILE A 91 10.88 2.71 10.74
N LYS A 92 11.10 4.00 10.46
CA LYS A 92 11.70 4.50 9.22
C LYS A 92 13.02 3.80 8.91
N GLN A 93 13.95 3.76 9.87
CA GLN A 93 15.28 3.15 9.71
C GLN A 93 15.20 1.62 9.56
N ASN A 94 14.41 0.97 10.41
CA ASN A 94 14.24 -0.48 10.38
C ASN A 94 13.61 -0.95 9.07
N TYR A 95 12.65 -0.18 8.55
CA TYR A 95 11.97 -0.50 7.30
C TYR A 95 12.92 -0.43 6.09
N VAL A 96 13.74 0.63 6.00
CA VAL A 96 14.76 0.71 4.93
C VAL A 96 15.78 -0.41 5.03
N THR A 97 16.21 -0.76 6.27
CA THR A 97 17.14 -1.88 6.48
C THR A 97 16.51 -3.20 6.01
N PHE A 98 15.26 -3.46 6.37
CA PHE A 98 14.50 -4.62 5.91
C PHE A 98 14.40 -4.69 4.38
N LEU A 99 14.09 -3.58 3.71
CA LEU A 99 14.00 -3.54 2.24
C LEU A 99 15.34 -3.83 1.57
N LYS A 100 16.45 -3.28 2.07
CA LYS A 100 17.80 -3.57 1.55
C LYS A 100 18.21 -5.03 1.76
N GLU A 101 17.88 -5.61 2.92
CA GLU A 101 18.11 -7.03 3.18
C GLU A 101 17.27 -7.93 2.26
N LEU A 102 16.01 -7.53 2.01
CA LEU A 102 15.09 -8.26 1.11
C LEU A 102 15.55 -8.19 -0.34
N ASP A 103 15.91 -7.01 -0.85
CA ASP A 103 16.43 -6.82 -2.21
C ASP A 103 17.69 -7.69 -2.44
N ALA A 104 18.62 -7.68 -1.49
CA ALA A 104 19.85 -8.48 -1.57
C ALA A 104 19.59 -10.01 -1.55
N ALA A 105 18.48 -10.46 -0.97
CA ALA A 105 18.13 -11.87 -0.87
C ALA A 105 17.25 -12.37 -2.03
N LEU A 106 16.60 -11.49 -2.76
CA LEU A 106 15.75 -11.87 -3.90
C LEU A 106 16.61 -12.51 -5.01
N PRO A 107 16.15 -13.61 -5.62
CA PRO A 107 16.84 -14.22 -6.75
C PRO A 107 16.95 -13.25 -7.94
N GLN A 108 18.03 -13.41 -8.71
CA GLN A 108 18.24 -12.61 -9.92
C GLN A 108 17.03 -12.69 -10.87
N GLY A 109 16.57 -11.54 -11.32
CA GLY A 109 15.41 -11.41 -12.20
C GLY A 109 14.07 -11.23 -11.49
N LYS A 110 14.03 -11.33 -10.15
CA LYS A 110 12.87 -10.94 -9.35
C LYS A 110 12.91 -9.42 -9.09
N THR A 111 11.74 -8.81 -9.01
CA THR A 111 11.61 -7.36 -8.75
C THR A 111 11.12 -7.08 -7.34
N LEU A 112 11.56 -5.97 -6.77
CA LEU A 112 11.08 -5.42 -5.51
C LEU A 112 10.34 -4.10 -5.76
N TYR A 113 9.03 -4.10 -5.60
CA TYR A 113 8.21 -2.90 -5.62
C TYR A 113 7.82 -2.52 -4.20
N VAL A 114 7.74 -1.23 -3.91
CA VAL A 114 7.39 -0.73 -2.58
C VAL A 114 6.30 0.33 -2.70
N CYS A 115 5.17 0.09 -2.02
CA CYS A 115 4.13 1.09 -1.86
C CYS A 115 4.51 2.07 -0.75
N VAL A 116 4.24 3.36 -0.97
CA VAL A 116 4.47 4.41 0.00
C VAL A 116 3.25 5.31 0.11
N GLN A 117 2.96 5.75 1.33
CA GLN A 117 1.91 6.72 1.61
C GLN A 117 2.48 8.15 1.56
N PRO A 118 1.64 9.19 1.33
CA PRO A 118 2.06 10.57 1.41
C PRO A 118 2.67 10.92 2.78
N ASP A 119 3.81 11.61 2.80
CA ASP A 119 4.52 11.99 4.03
C ASP A 119 3.68 12.90 4.94
N THR A 120 2.75 13.65 4.37
CA THR A 120 1.77 14.44 5.13
C THR A 120 0.88 13.61 6.05
N TRP A 121 0.73 12.32 5.78
CA TRP A 121 -0.06 11.39 6.60
C TRP A 121 0.81 10.56 7.53
N TYR A 122 1.96 10.09 7.03
CA TYR A 122 2.80 9.12 7.71
C TYR A 122 4.28 9.43 7.50
N THR A 123 4.93 9.95 8.53
CA THR A 123 6.32 10.43 8.50
C THR A 123 7.38 9.33 8.56
N GLY A 124 6.96 8.06 8.59
CA GLY A 124 7.84 6.89 8.72
C GLY A 124 8.41 6.36 7.41
N PHE A 125 8.17 7.02 6.26
CA PHE A 125 8.75 6.65 4.98
C PHE A 125 10.02 7.46 4.71
N ASP A 126 11.14 6.79 4.52
CA ASP A 126 12.36 7.38 3.97
C ASP A 126 12.36 7.15 2.45
N TYR A 127 11.80 8.09 1.71
CA TYR A 127 11.68 7.97 0.25
C TYR A 127 13.03 7.77 -0.44
N ARG A 128 14.10 8.41 0.08
CA ARG A 128 15.46 8.25 -0.46
C ARG A 128 15.93 6.82 -0.27
N GLY A 129 15.92 6.32 0.96
CA GLY A 129 16.38 4.98 1.29
C GLY A 129 15.55 3.87 0.65
N ILE A 130 14.23 4.07 0.55
CA ILE A 130 13.31 3.16 -0.16
C ILE A 130 13.65 3.13 -1.66
N GLY A 131 13.85 4.29 -2.29
CA GLY A 131 14.20 4.38 -3.71
C GLY A 131 15.56 3.75 -4.06
N GLU A 132 16.49 3.68 -3.09
CA GLU A 132 17.77 2.96 -3.25
C GLU A 132 17.56 1.43 -3.30
N ALA A 133 16.64 0.90 -2.48
CA ALA A 133 16.39 -0.54 -2.37
C ALA A 133 15.42 -1.07 -3.42
N ALA A 134 14.39 -0.31 -3.80
CA ALA A 134 13.32 -0.77 -4.66
C ALA A 134 13.62 -0.61 -6.15
N ASP A 135 13.07 -1.49 -7.00
CA ASP A 135 13.00 -1.33 -8.46
C ASP A 135 11.89 -0.34 -8.85
N LYS A 136 10.81 -0.30 -8.08
CA LYS A 136 9.71 0.65 -8.22
C LYS A 136 9.24 1.14 -6.86
N VAL A 137 8.93 2.44 -6.79
CA VAL A 137 8.27 3.08 -5.65
C VAL A 137 6.91 3.56 -6.13
N ILE A 138 5.85 3.03 -5.51
CA ILE A 138 4.46 3.28 -5.88
C ILE A 138 3.86 4.23 -4.86
N LEU A 139 3.62 5.49 -5.24
CA LEU A 139 2.90 6.42 -4.39
C LEU A 139 1.41 6.09 -4.39
N MET A 140 0.86 5.76 -3.23
CA MET A 140 -0.58 5.53 -3.04
C MET A 140 -1.28 6.89 -2.86
N ALA A 141 -1.63 7.52 -3.99
CA ALA A 141 -2.29 8.83 -4.01
C ALA A 141 -3.81 8.68 -4.19
N HIS A 142 -4.43 8.00 -3.25
CA HIS A 142 -5.87 7.73 -3.20
C HIS A 142 -6.37 7.73 -1.75
N ASP A 143 -7.67 7.51 -1.55
CA ASP A 143 -8.32 7.47 -0.24
C ASP A 143 -8.26 8.81 0.52
N TYR A 144 -8.24 9.93 -0.21
CA TYR A 144 -8.30 11.27 0.37
C TYR A 144 -9.73 11.68 0.78
N GLN A 145 -10.75 10.97 0.29
CA GLN A 145 -12.14 11.26 0.58
C GLN A 145 -12.47 11.06 2.05
N TRP A 146 -13.52 11.70 2.49
CA TRP A 146 -14.06 11.45 3.83
C TRP A 146 -14.54 10.01 3.96
N THR A 147 -14.33 9.42 5.12
CA THR A 147 -14.93 8.14 5.51
C THR A 147 -16.36 8.33 6.01
N SER A 148 -16.69 9.54 6.47
CA SER A 148 -18.02 10.00 6.82
C SER A 148 -18.10 11.51 6.61
N VAL A 149 -19.26 12.04 6.28
CA VAL A 149 -19.47 13.50 6.20
C VAL A 149 -19.27 14.10 7.58
N PRO A 150 -18.41 15.14 7.74
CA PRO A 150 -18.29 15.84 9.00
C PRO A 150 -19.62 16.46 9.44
N ASP A 151 -19.96 16.38 10.73
CA ASP A 151 -21.23 16.89 11.28
C ASP A 151 -21.51 18.34 10.90
N SER A 152 -20.46 19.15 10.79
CA SER A 152 -20.56 20.57 10.41
C SER A 152 -21.04 20.80 8.98
N TYR A 153 -21.03 19.78 8.13
CA TYR A 153 -21.50 19.87 6.75
C TYR A 153 -22.91 19.32 6.56
N VAL A 154 -23.46 18.61 7.54
CA VAL A 154 -24.88 18.18 7.48
C VAL A 154 -25.79 19.43 7.43
N GLY A 155 -26.75 19.42 6.54
CA GLY A 155 -27.61 20.57 6.24
C GLY A 155 -27.01 21.61 5.28
N THR A 156 -25.79 21.40 4.80
CA THR A 156 -25.15 22.22 3.77
C THR A 156 -25.10 21.50 2.41
N THR A 157 -24.74 22.22 1.35
CA THR A 157 -24.56 21.69 0.00
C THR A 157 -23.11 21.25 -0.27
N ASN A 158 -22.26 21.18 0.75
CA ASN A 158 -20.84 20.82 0.58
C ASN A 158 -20.68 19.31 0.45
N THR A 159 -20.40 18.83 -0.76
CA THR A 159 -20.08 17.45 -1.10
C THR A 159 -18.63 17.30 -1.61
N ASP A 160 -17.76 18.28 -1.33
CA ASP A 160 -16.39 18.30 -1.82
C ASP A 160 -15.50 17.32 -1.03
N SER A 161 -15.53 16.10 -1.46
CA SER A 161 -14.74 14.99 -0.89
C SER A 161 -14.12 14.12 -2.00
N PRO A 162 -13.17 14.68 -2.76
CA PRO A 162 -12.57 13.95 -3.87
C PRO A 162 -11.70 12.79 -3.41
N VAL A 163 -11.82 11.65 -4.09
CA VAL A 163 -11.00 10.44 -3.82
C VAL A 163 -9.53 10.67 -4.15
N THR A 164 -9.25 11.48 -5.18
CA THR A 164 -7.90 11.77 -5.67
C THR A 164 -7.78 13.27 -5.99
N PRO A 165 -7.69 14.16 -4.97
CA PRO A 165 -7.62 15.60 -5.19
C PRO A 165 -6.27 16.00 -5.80
N PHE A 166 -6.29 16.73 -6.90
CA PHE A 166 -5.09 17.12 -7.64
C PHE A 166 -4.05 17.85 -6.77
N ALA A 167 -4.47 18.77 -5.92
CA ALA A 167 -3.55 19.53 -5.07
C ALA A 167 -2.78 18.63 -4.09
N SER A 168 -3.48 17.70 -3.43
CA SER A 168 -2.86 16.77 -2.47
C SER A 168 -1.93 15.76 -3.17
N VAL A 169 -2.33 15.27 -4.34
CA VAL A 169 -1.47 14.40 -5.16
C VAL A 169 -0.21 15.15 -5.61
N TYR A 170 -0.35 16.41 -6.02
CA TYR A 170 0.80 17.23 -6.43
C TYR A 170 1.77 17.47 -5.27
N GLU A 171 1.28 17.77 -4.06
CA GLU A 171 2.11 17.92 -2.87
C GLU A 171 2.84 16.61 -2.52
N ALA A 172 2.15 15.49 -2.50
CA ALA A 172 2.76 14.19 -2.24
C ALA A 172 3.85 13.83 -3.29
N LEU A 173 3.61 14.12 -4.57
CA LEU A 173 4.60 13.93 -5.63
C LEU A 173 5.80 14.87 -5.47
N ARG A 174 5.59 16.11 -5.06
CA ARG A 174 6.67 17.07 -4.80
C ARG A 174 7.58 16.55 -3.68
N ASP A 175 7.01 16.04 -2.59
CA ASP A 175 7.77 15.51 -1.47
C ASP A 175 8.49 14.20 -1.85
N LEU A 176 7.82 13.31 -2.59
CA LEU A 176 8.43 12.08 -3.11
C LEU A 176 9.59 12.36 -4.08
N THR A 177 9.59 13.48 -4.78
CA THR A 177 10.62 13.89 -5.77
C THR A 177 11.56 14.96 -5.26
N ASP A 178 11.54 15.28 -3.97
CA ASP A 178 12.44 16.28 -3.38
C ASP A 178 13.91 15.93 -3.63
N PRO A 179 14.75 16.87 -4.08
CA PRO A 179 16.14 16.57 -4.41
C PRO A 179 16.99 16.07 -3.25
N ALA A 180 16.64 16.43 -2.01
CA ALA A 180 17.40 16.03 -0.82
C ALA A 180 16.87 14.74 -0.17
N THR A 181 15.55 14.57 -0.10
CA THR A 181 14.90 13.51 0.69
C THR A 181 14.07 12.53 -0.14
N GLY A 182 13.69 12.90 -1.34
CA GLY A 182 12.89 12.08 -2.24
C GLY A 182 13.67 11.01 -2.98
N VAL A 183 12.97 10.21 -3.77
CA VAL A 183 13.53 9.17 -4.64
C VAL A 183 14.45 9.82 -5.69
N ALA A 184 15.71 9.40 -5.73
CA ALA A 184 16.72 10.00 -6.62
C ALA A 184 16.47 9.67 -8.09
N ASP A 185 16.16 8.41 -8.38
CA ASP A 185 15.86 7.93 -9.74
C ASP A 185 14.36 7.98 -10.00
N ARG A 186 13.92 9.03 -10.68
CA ARG A 186 12.49 9.23 -10.99
C ARG A 186 11.91 8.19 -11.96
N SER A 187 12.73 7.43 -12.67
CA SER A 187 12.26 6.34 -13.54
C SER A 187 11.66 5.17 -12.74
N LYS A 188 11.98 5.09 -11.45
CA LYS A 188 11.42 4.11 -10.52
C LYS A 188 10.03 4.48 -10.00
N LEU A 189 9.56 5.70 -10.22
CA LEU A 189 8.29 6.18 -9.65
C LEU A 189 7.09 5.64 -10.43
N ALA A 190 6.06 5.26 -9.68
CA ALA A 190 4.73 4.97 -10.18
C ALA A 190 3.69 5.68 -9.30
N LEU A 191 2.56 6.05 -9.87
CA LEU A 191 1.46 6.69 -9.18
C LEU A 191 0.26 5.75 -9.19
N GLN A 192 -0.27 5.47 -8.01
CA GLN A 192 -1.53 4.76 -7.84
C GLN A 192 -2.63 5.76 -7.51
N ILE A 193 -3.68 5.79 -8.32
CA ILE A 193 -4.86 6.63 -8.13
C ILE A 193 -6.11 5.76 -8.10
N SER A 194 -7.16 6.25 -7.44
CA SER A 194 -8.46 5.59 -7.43
C SER A 194 -9.43 6.30 -8.38
N PHE A 195 -10.25 5.52 -9.05
CA PHE A 195 -11.41 5.96 -9.82
C PHE A 195 -12.72 5.70 -9.05
N GLY A 196 -12.64 5.52 -7.74
CA GLY A 196 -13.80 5.39 -6.88
C GLY A 196 -14.71 6.61 -6.94
N SER A 197 -15.97 6.42 -6.62
CA SER A 197 -16.98 7.50 -6.50
C SER A 197 -17.62 7.43 -5.12
N ALA A 198 -18.05 8.57 -4.60
CA ALA A 198 -18.81 8.66 -3.37
C ALA A 198 -20.22 9.17 -3.67
N GLY A 199 -21.22 8.54 -3.04
CA GLY A 199 -22.63 8.97 -3.08
C GLY A 199 -22.99 9.63 -1.75
N PHE A 200 -23.80 10.70 -1.83
CA PHE A 200 -24.29 11.43 -0.66
C PHE A 200 -25.81 11.44 -0.66
N HIS A 201 -26.42 11.32 0.52
CA HIS A 201 -27.85 11.46 0.68
C HIS A 201 -28.19 12.95 0.89
N VAL A 202 -28.96 13.52 -0.02
CA VAL A 202 -29.31 14.93 -0.02
C VAL A 202 -30.85 15.15 -0.09
N ASP A 203 -31.32 16.30 0.36
CA ASP A 203 -32.69 16.73 0.21
C ASP A 203 -32.99 17.34 -1.18
N GLY A 204 -34.20 17.88 -1.36
CA GLY A 204 -34.60 18.52 -2.63
C GLY A 204 -33.88 19.84 -2.94
N GLU A 205 -33.04 20.34 -2.04
CA GLU A 205 -32.22 21.54 -2.21
C GLU A 205 -30.72 21.20 -2.20
N ASP A 206 -30.35 19.91 -2.44
CA ASP A 206 -29.01 19.36 -2.46
C ASP A 206 -28.24 19.48 -1.12
N ARG A 207 -28.94 19.59 0.02
CA ARG A 207 -28.32 19.66 1.33
C ARG A 207 -28.14 18.25 1.89
N LEU A 208 -26.95 17.98 2.44
CA LEU A 208 -26.61 16.71 3.08
C LEU A 208 -27.57 16.39 4.24
N LEU A 209 -28.17 15.21 4.21
CA LEU A 209 -29.14 14.77 5.23
C LEU A 209 -28.48 14.04 6.40
N GLU A 210 -27.36 13.42 6.17
CA GLU A 210 -26.71 12.55 7.15
C GLU A 210 -25.20 12.48 6.94
N THR A 211 -24.50 11.85 7.89
CA THR A 211 -23.03 11.68 7.84
C THR A 211 -22.58 10.46 7.04
N THR A 212 -23.50 9.65 6.51
CA THR A 212 -23.20 8.42 5.77
C THR A 212 -22.73 8.73 4.35
N ILE A 213 -21.66 8.07 3.92
CA ILE A 213 -21.15 8.09 2.56
C ILE A 213 -21.32 6.69 1.96
N TYR A 214 -21.80 6.62 0.73
CA TYR A 214 -22.00 5.37 -0.02
C TYR A 214 -20.88 5.23 -1.07
N HIS A 215 -20.24 4.06 -1.12
CA HIS A 215 -19.12 3.74 -2.03
C HIS A 215 -19.51 2.62 -3.00
#